data_f107d9dee876a1d50621a2de328bc21e
#
_entry.id   f107d9dee876a1d50621a2de328bc21e
#
_cell.length_a   1.000
_cell.length_b   1.000
_cell.length_c   1.000
_cell.angle_alpha   90.00
_cell.angle_beta   90.00
_cell.angle_gamma   90.00
#
_symmetry.space_group_name_H-M   'P 1'
#
loop_
_entity.id
_entity.type
_entity.pdbx_description
1 polymer ?
#
loop_
_entity_poly.entity_id
_entity_poly.type
_entity_poly.pdbx_seq_one_letter_code
_entity_poly.pdbx_strand_id
1 'polypeptide(L)'
;MDSLSENEFRSLLQQGQLTELHRRLDLEKVDSGSAERLALNAQFLFKTGQIESSKAIYTLLANEQGNWSARLNLGHCEKALGNHQQAAVHYRALAEGEDASRQAIAYWSLANMKDRLLDKDDRLKLIEMLALNDLSPAARALANFTLGILEEESGDFGAAFGYLTEANDLIAMNRPWRGDAYQQLIHRLMQFAGEARHRAETNVVRPVFIVGMPRSGTTLVEQILAAHSEVEATDELLYLDQVSRSLEETVGGYAKRIKRLTSEEMRRWQQFYAESSALHCSDTKPVRIDKNPNNFLHVALIMALFPHAKIVNLVRP
;
A
#
# COMPACT_ATOMS: atom_id res chain seq x y z
N MET A 1 9.21 -10.95 28.26
CA MET A 1 8.61 -10.99 26.90
C MET A 1 9.67 -11.54 25.99
N ASP A 2 9.39 -12.65 25.30
CA ASP A 2 10.36 -13.22 24.33
C ASP A 2 10.57 -12.19 23.22
N SER A 3 11.84 -11.95 22.90
CA SER A 3 12.21 -11.03 21.83
C SER A 3 11.67 -11.55 20.50
N LEU A 4 10.96 -10.71 19.76
CA LEU A 4 10.41 -11.04 18.45
C LEU A 4 11.53 -11.45 17.49
N SER A 5 11.50 -12.66 16.99
CA SER A 5 12.49 -13.15 16.02
C SER A 5 12.36 -12.41 14.68
N GLU A 6 13.46 -12.31 13.91
CA GLU A 6 13.44 -11.63 12.60
C GLU A 6 12.46 -12.28 11.61
N ASN A 7 12.32 -13.59 11.65
CA ASN A 7 11.36 -14.32 10.80
C ASN A 7 9.90 -14.03 11.17
N GLU A 8 9.58 -13.97 12.46
CA GLU A 8 8.24 -13.57 12.92
C GLU A 8 7.94 -12.12 12.55
N PHE A 9 8.92 -11.21 12.73
CA PHE A 9 8.79 -9.82 12.34
C PHE A 9 8.47 -9.68 10.85
N ARG A 10 9.25 -10.34 10.01
CA ARG A 10 9.04 -10.36 8.56
C ARG A 10 7.66 -10.89 8.19
N SER A 11 7.23 -11.98 8.82
CA SER A 11 5.92 -12.58 8.60
C SER A 11 4.78 -11.62 8.93
N LEU A 12 4.79 -11.02 10.13
CA LEU A 12 3.80 -10.04 10.56
C LEU A 12 3.76 -8.82 9.63
N LEU A 13 4.92 -8.34 9.22
CA LEU A 13 5.05 -7.19 8.31
C LEU A 13 4.50 -7.49 6.90
N GLN A 14 4.75 -8.69 6.36
CA GLN A 14 4.23 -9.13 5.07
C GLN A 14 2.72 -9.35 5.10
N GLN A 15 2.20 -9.86 6.21
CA GLN A 15 0.75 -10.04 6.43
C GLN A 15 0.03 -8.71 6.73
N GLY A 16 0.76 -7.61 6.90
CA GLY A 16 0.21 -6.32 7.25
C GLY A 16 -0.30 -6.22 8.70
N GLN A 17 0.12 -7.14 9.58
CA GLN A 17 -0.29 -7.17 10.99
C GLN A 17 0.48 -6.12 11.81
N LEU A 18 0.40 -4.85 11.39
CA LEU A 18 1.19 -3.76 11.94
C LEU A 18 0.87 -3.48 13.41
N THR A 19 -0.38 -3.64 13.83
CA THR A 19 -0.81 -3.43 15.22
C THR A 19 -0.20 -4.47 16.17
N GLU A 20 -0.21 -5.73 15.76
CA GLU A 20 0.42 -6.80 16.54
C GLU A 20 1.94 -6.62 16.59
N LEU A 21 2.52 -6.23 15.46
CA LEU A 21 3.92 -5.90 15.38
C LEU A 21 4.29 -4.74 16.30
N HIS A 22 3.51 -3.66 16.29
CA HIS A 22 3.69 -2.51 17.16
C HIS A 22 3.65 -2.87 18.66
N ARG A 23 2.70 -3.72 19.08
CA ARG A 23 2.60 -4.18 20.47
C ARG A 23 3.81 -5.01 20.91
N ARG A 24 4.45 -5.72 19.99
CA ARG A 24 5.59 -6.60 20.27
C ARG A 24 6.94 -5.92 20.06
N LEU A 25 6.98 -4.75 19.40
CA LEU A 25 8.18 -3.97 19.22
C LEU A 25 8.54 -3.24 20.51
N ASP A 26 9.81 -3.36 20.89
CA ASP A 26 10.43 -2.46 21.86
C ASP A 26 10.87 -1.21 21.11
N LEU A 27 10.03 -0.16 21.16
CA LEU A 27 10.23 1.07 20.41
C LEU A 27 11.53 1.80 20.81
N GLU A 28 12.05 1.57 22.02
CA GLU A 28 13.33 2.14 22.47
C GLU A 28 14.53 1.52 21.75
N LYS A 29 14.33 0.37 21.08
CA LYS A 29 15.39 -0.36 20.37
C LYS A 29 15.18 -0.40 18.85
N VAL A 30 14.31 0.44 18.31
CA VAL A 30 14.02 0.45 16.86
C VAL A 30 15.28 0.78 16.04
N ASP A 31 16.18 1.59 16.58
CA ASP A 31 17.42 2.04 15.93
C ASP A 31 18.63 1.13 16.25
N SER A 32 18.40 -0.04 16.84
CA SER A 32 19.46 -0.97 17.22
C SER A 32 19.20 -2.40 16.75
N GLY A 33 20.27 -3.18 16.62
CA GLY A 33 20.20 -4.58 16.23
C GLY A 33 21.00 -4.91 14.98
N SER A 34 20.73 -6.07 14.40
CA SER A 34 21.37 -6.49 13.13
C SER A 34 20.91 -5.60 11.97
N ALA A 35 21.68 -5.53 10.87
CA ALA A 35 21.29 -4.80 9.67
C ALA A 35 19.92 -5.27 9.13
N GLU A 36 19.64 -6.58 9.25
CA GLU A 36 18.34 -7.14 8.89
C GLU A 36 17.21 -6.60 9.80
N ARG A 37 17.45 -6.57 11.11
CA ARG A 37 16.49 -6.04 12.08
C ARG A 37 16.22 -4.55 11.84
N LEU A 38 17.26 -3.78 11.60
CA LEU A 38 17.14 -2.36 11.24
C LEU A 38 16.32 -2.16 9.96
N ALA A 39 16.57 -2.97 8.92
CA ALA A 39 15.79 -2.90 7.68
C ALA A 39 14.30 -3.21 7.89
N LEU A 40 13.96 -4.20 8.72
CA LEU A 40 12.58 -4.53 9.08
C LEU A 40 11.92 -3.39 9.88
N ASN A 41 12.64 -2.80 10.83
CA ASN A 41 12.18 -1.64 11.59
C ASN A 41 11.91 -0.44 10.66
N ALA A 42 12.84 -0.13 9.75
CA ALA A 42 12.66 0.94 8.77
C ALA A 42 11.43 0.70 7.87
N GLN A 43 11.21 -0.55 7.46
CA GLN A 43 10.05 -0.92 6.66
C GLN A 43 8.73 -0.77 7.45
N PHE A 44 8.72 -1.11 8.74
CA PHE A 44 7.58 -0.88 9.63
C PHE A 44 7.28 0.62 9.75
N LEU A 45 8.30 1.44 10.04
CA LEU A 45 8.17 2.89 10.14
C LEU A 45 7.64 3.51 8.84
N PHE A 46 8.15 3.05 7.68
CA PHE A 46 7.64 3.50 6.39
C PHE A 46 6.15 3.18 6.20
N LYS A 47 5.75 1.94 6.53
CA LYS A 47 4.36 1.48 6.42
C LYS A 47 3.39 2.19 7.39
N THR A 48 3.90 2.70 8.49
CA THR A 48 3.13 3.48 9.49
C THR A 48 3.22 5.00 9.29
N GLY A 49 3.78 5.45 8.17
CA GLY A 49 3.86 6.87 7.82
C GLY A 49 4.97 7.65 8.53
N GLN A 50 5.81 6.98 9.33
CA GLN A 50 6.95 7.60 10.02
C GLN A 50 8.17 7.67 9.07
N ILE A 51 7.99 8.41 7.96
CA ILE A 51 8.92 8.37 6.82
C ILE A 51 10.30 8.91 7.18
N GLU A 52 10.40 9.99 7.96
CA GLU A 52 11.69 10.57 8.37
C GLU A 52 12.51 9.60 9.23
N SER A 53 11.87 8.91 10.17
CA SER A 53 12.53 7.89 11.00
C SER A 53 12.99 6.70 10.16
N SER A 54 12.15 6.25 9.23
CA SER A 54 12.51 5.21 8.25
C SER A 54 13.71 5.61 7.41
N LYS A 55 13.72 6.86 6.88
CA LYS A 55 14.80 7.44 6.09
C LYS A 55 16.12 7.44 6.87
N ALA A 56 16.10 7.85 8.15
CA ALA A 56 17.31 7.87 8.98
C ALA A 56 17.97 6.47 9.03
N ILE A 57 17.18 5.42 9.27
CA ILE A 57 17.69 4.04 9.31
C ILE A 57 18.21 3.58 7.94
N TYR A 58 17.44 3.84 6.87
CA TYR A 58 17.90 3.46 5.52
C TYR A 58 19.14 4.23 5.08
N THR A 59 19.35 5.46 5.56
CA THR A 59 20.57 6.22 5.32
C THR A 59 21.79 5.52 5.93
N LEU A 60 21.67 5.01 7.16
CA LEU A 60 22.74 4.24 7.79
C LEU A 60 23.03 2.96 7.01
N LEU A 61 22.00 2.19 6.66
CA LEU A 61 22.14 0.93 5.94
C LEU A 61 22.64 1.12 4.50
N ALA A 62 22.31 2.21 3.83
CA ALA A 62 22.74 2.48 2.46
C ALA A 62 24.22 2.91 2.37
N ASN A 63 24.83 3.33 3.49
CA ASN A 63 26.27 3.60 3.57
C ASN A 63 27.11 2.32 3.58
N GLU A 64 26.51 1.17 3.88
CA GLU A 64 27.18 -0.12 3.72
C GLU A 64 27.33 -0.45 2.23
N GLN A 65 28.55 -0.84 1.82
CA GLN A 65 28.83 -1.15 0.41
C GLN A 65 27.92 -2.29 -0.09
N GLY A 66 27.27 -2.04 -1.22
CA GLY A 66 26.45 -3.06 -1.90
C GLY A 66 25.03 -3.24 -1.34
N ASN A 67 24.60 -2.47 -0.34
CA ASN A 67 23.23 -2.58 0.18
C ASN A 67 22.21 -1.90 -0.77
N TRP A 68 21.97 -2.59 -1.89
CA TRP A 68 21.05 -2.15 -2.94
C TRP A 68 19.63 -1.91 -2.39
N SER A 69 19.13 -2.82 -1.54
CA SER A 69 17.78 -2.74 -1.00
C SER A 69 17.60 -1.50 -0.10
N ALA A 70 18.58 -1.21 0.75
CA ALA A 70 18.52 -0.02 1.58
C ALA A 70 18.54 1.26 0.74
N ARG A 71 19.36 1.33 -0.30
CA ARG A 71 19.42 2.48 -1.22
C ARG A 71 18.11 2.67 -1.99
N LEU A 72 17.47 1.59 -2.43
CA LEU A 72 16.15 1.63 -3.07
C LEU A 72 15.10 2.22 -2.13
N ASN A 73 15.04 1.70 -0.90
CA ASN A 73 14.08 2.15 0.09
C ASN A 73 14.35 3.59 0.55
N LEU A 74 15.62 4.01 0.61
CA LEU A 74 15.98 5.40 0.84
C LEU A 74 15.41 6.31 -0.26
N GLY A 75 15.52 5.91 -1.53
CA GLY A 75 14.86 6.60 -2.64
C GLY A 75 13.34 6.67 -2.48
N HIS A 76 12.71 5.60 -1.98
CA HIS A 76 11.27 5.61 -1.69
C HIS A 76 10.90 6.57 -0.56
N CYS A 77 11.73 6.67 0.50
CA CYS A 77 11.53 7.64 1.57
C CYS A 77 11.64 9.07 1.04
N GLU A 78 12.68 9.38 0.25
CA GLU A 78 12.86 10.70 -0.36
C GLU A 78 11.67 11.09 -1.25
N LYS A 79 11.20 10.15 -2.07
CA LYS A 79 9.99 10.35 -2.90
C LYS A 79 8.76 10.64 -2.05
N ALA A 80 8.53 9.88 -0.97
CA ALA A 80 7.39 10.07 -0.09
C ALA A 80 7.41 11.42 0.65
N LEU A 81 8.61 11.95 0.91
CA LEU A 81 8.83 13.29 1.49
C LEU A 81 8.77 14.42 0.46
N GLY A 82 8.55 14.13 -0.82
CA GLY A 82 8.53 15.11 -1.90
C GLY A 82 9.92 15.55 -2.40
N ASN A 83 10.99 14.92 -1.93
CA ASN A 83 12.37 15.22 -2.31
C ASN A 83 12.75 14.50 -3.63
N HIS A 84 12.03 14.79 -4.70
CA HIS A 84 12.09 14.05 -5.96
C HIS A 84 13.51 14.00 -6.56
N GLN A 85 14.27 15.10 -6.45
CA GLN A 85 15.65 15.13 -6.96
C GLN A 85 16.56 14.15 -6.23
N GLN A 86 16.44 14.05 -4.91
CA GLN A 86 17.22 13.11 -4.10
C GLN A 86 16.79 11.67 -4.37
N ALA A 87 15.50 11.41 -4.50
CA ALA A 87 14.99 10.10 -4.90
C ALA A 87 15.59 9.65 -6.25
N ALA A 88 15.61 10.56 -7.23
CA ALA A 88 16.20 10.30 -8.56
C ALA A 88 17.69 9.95 -8.48
N VAL A 89 18.47 10.62 -7.63
CA VAL A 89 19.90 10.31 -7.43
C VAL A 89 20.07 8.85 -6.95
N HIS A 90 19.27 8.42 -5.98
CA HIS A 90 19.34 7.05 -5.47
C HIS A 90 18.94 6.02 -6.54
N TYR A 91 17.85 6.24 -7.27
CA TYR A 91 17.40 5.33 -8.31
C TYR A 91 18.38 5.29 -9.50
N ARG A 92 18.95 6.43 -9.90
CA ARG A 92 19.94 6.49 -10.99
C ARG A 92 21.18 5.67 -10.66
N ALA A 93 21.72 5.82 -9.45
CA ALA A 93 22.87 5.04 -9.00
C ALA A 93 22.58 3.51 -8.98
N LEU A 94 21.32 3.11 -8.77
CA LEU A 94 20.90 1.70 -8.83
C LEU A 94 20.74 1.20 -10.28
N ALA A 95 20.33 2.08 -11.20
CA ALA A 95 20.21 1.76 -12.62
C ALA A 95 21.58 1.55 -13.31
N GLU A 96 22.66 2.03 -12.72
CA GLU A 96 24.05 1.86 -13.18
C GLU A 96 24.69 0.55 -12.68
N GLY A 97 24.00 -0.25 -11.85
CA GLY A 97 24.48 -1.54 -11.33
C GLY A 97 24.58 -2.62 -12.42
N GLU A 98 25.09 -3.79 -12.07
CA GLU A 98 25.30 -4.90 -13.02
C GLU A 98 24.11 -5.88 -13.14
N ASP A 99 23.23 -5.93 -12.13
CA ASP A 99 22.10 -6.87 -12.09
C ASP A 99 20.90 -6.30 -12.86
N ALA A 100 20.59 -6.89 -14.00
CA ALA A 100 19.51 -6.44 -14.89
C ALA A 100 18.13 -6.41 -14.19
N SER A 101 17.84 -7.35 -13.27
CA SER A 101 16.57 -7.34 -12.54
C SER A 101 16.47 -6.16 -11.57
N ARG A 102 17.57 -5.80 -10.94
CA ARG A 102 17.65 -4.63 -10.06
C ARG A 102 17.61 -3.32 -10.85
N GLN A 103 18.29 -3.28 -12.01
CA GLN A 103 18.20 -2.14 -12.93
C GLN A 103 16.76 -1.89 -13.39
N ALA A 104 16.00 -2.95 -13.75
CA ALA A 104 14.59 -2.82 -14.15
C ALA A 104 13.73 -2.17 -13.05
N ILE A 105 13.95 -2.51 -11.77
CA ILE A 105 13.27 -1.89 -10.63
C ILE A 105 13.66 -0.41 -10.51
N ALA A 106 14.94 -0.08 -10.69
CA ALA A 106 15.43 1.28 -10.62
C ALA A 106 14.86 2.17 -11.74
N TYR A 107 14.89 1.69 -12.99
CA TYR A 107 14.30 2.39 -14.14
C TYR A 107 12.79 2.58 -13.98
N TRP A 108 12.07 1.56 -13.53
CA TRP A 108 10.65 1.69 -13.19
C TRP A 108 10.40 2.74 -12.10
N SER A 109 11.26 2.79 -11.08
CA SER A 109 11.14 3.78 -10.01
C SER A 109 11.32 5.20 -10.52
N LEU A 110 12.27 5.42 -11.45
CA LEU A 110 12.48 6.71 -12.14
C LEU A 110 11.29 7.10 -13.02
N ALA A 111 10.81 6.20 -13.87
CA ALA A 111 9.65 6.44 -14.74
C ALA A 111 8.39 6.78 -13.95
N ASN A 112 8.16 6.07 -12.84
CA ASN A 112 6.99 6.27 -11.98
C ASN A 112 7.03 7.56 -11.14
N MET A 113 8.09 8.35 -11.23
CA MET A 113 8.14 9.70 -10.66
C MET A 113 7.41 10.73 -11.54
N LYS A 114 7.24 10.43 -12.85
CA LYS A 114 6.59 11.29 -13.86
C LYS A 114 7.27 12.63 -14.13
N ASP A 115 8.54 12.74 -13.76
CA ASP A 115 9.35 13.95 -13.91
C ASP A 115 10.21 13.92 -15.20
N ARG A 116 9.93 12.99 -16.13
CA ARG A 116 10.68 12.78 -17.38
C ARG A 116 12.18 12.63 -17.16
N LEU A 117 12.55 11.79 -16.20
CA LEU A 117 13.93 11.59 -15.75
C LEU A 117 14.75 10.64 -16.63
N LEU A 118 14.10 9.93 -17.54
CA LEU A 118 14.72 8.97 -18.45
C LEU A 118 14.96 9.60 -19.82
N ASP A 119 16.07 9.21 -20.44
CA ASP A 119 16.49 9.72 -21.74
C ASP A 119 16.57 8.63 -22.82
N LYS A 120 17.14 8.98 -23.99
CA LYS A 120 17.30 8.06 -25.12
C LYS A 120 18.28 6.92 -24.83
N ASP A 121 19.31 7.18 -24.04
CA ASP A 121 20.31 6.17 -23.69
C ASP A 121 19.72 5.15 -22.71
N ASP A 122 18.88 5.61 -21.78
CA ASP A 122 18.10 4.71 -20.89
C ASP A 122 17.15 3.81 -21.68
N ARG A 123 16.50 4.37 -22.70
CA ARG A 123 15.65 3.60 -23.62
C ARG A 123 16.43 2.50 -24.32
N LEU A 124 17.63 2.79 -24.82
CA LEU A 124 18.46 1.77 -25.46
C LEU A 124 18.86 0.66 -24.49
N LYS A 125 19.29 1.02 -23.29
CA LYS A 125 19.63 0.04 -22.22
C LYS A 125 18.45 -0.86 -21.87
N LEU A 126 17.23 -0.33 -21.79
CA LEU A 126 16.02 -1.11 -21.53
C LEU A 126 15.70 -2.08 -22.66
N ILE A 127 15.90 -1.68 -23.92
CA ILE A 127 15.73 -2.57 -25.09
C ILE A 127 16.79 -3.69 -25.07
N GLU A 128 18.05 -3.37 -24.79
CA GLU A 128 19.12 -4.36 -24.64
C GLU A 128 18.82 -5.33 -23.49
N MET A 129 18.30 -4.82 -22.36
CA MET A 129 17.87 -5.63 -21.22
C MET A 129 16.77 -6.63 -21.63
N LEU A 130 15.78 -6.22 -22.41
CA LEU A 130 14.73 -7.11 -22.90
C LEU A 130 15.25 -8.22 -23.82
N ALA A 131 16.41 -8.04 -24.47
CA ALA A 131 17.05 -9.06 -25.29
C ALA A 131 17.77 -10.16 -24.45
N LEU A 132 17.94 -9.98 -23.14
CA LEU A 132 18.55 -10.98 -22.27
C LEU A 132 17.62 -12.20 -22.10
N ASN A 133 18.17 -13.40 -22.27
CA ASN A 133 17.39 -14.64 -22.16
C ASN A 133 17.04 -15.01 -20.72
N ASP A 134 17.85 -14.58 -19.76
CA ASP A 134 17.77 -14.91 -18.34
C ASP A 134 17.06 -13.83 -17.51
N LEU A 135 16.55 -12.79 -18.16
CA LEU A 135 15.78 -11.76 -17.46
C LEU A 135 14.49 -12.34 -16.87
N SER A 136 14.31 -12.16 -15.55
CA SER A 136 13.13 -12.66 -14.87
C SER A 136 11.82 -12.07 -15.44
N PRO A 137 10.69 -12.82 -15.43
CA PRO A 137 9.41 -12.31 -15.93
C PRO A 137 8.97 -11.00 -15.25
N ALA A 138 9.27 -10.86 -13.96
CA ALA A 138 8.96 -9.64 -13.22
C ALA A 138 9.79 -8.44 -13.70
N ALA A 139 11.10 -8.62 -13.88
CA ALA A 139 11.98 -7.58 -14.41
C ALA A 139 11.62 -7.22 -15.86
N ARG A 140 11.29 -8.22 -16.68
CA ARG A 140 10.80 -8.02 -18.06
C ARG A 140 9.52 -7.19 -18.08
N ALA A 141 8.57 -7.46 -17.19
CA ALA A 141 7.36 -6.66 -17.08
C ALA A 141 7.66 -5.20 -16.69
N LEU A 142 8.57 -4.97 -15.73
CA LEU A 142 8.96 -3.61 -15.31
C LEU A 142 9.67 -2.85 -16.44
N ALA A 143 10.57 -3.50 -17.19
CA ALA A 143 11.24 -2.90 -18.34
C ALA A 143 10.23 -2.51 -19.44
N ASN A 144 9.27 -3.40 -19.76
CA ASN A 144 8.20 -3.11 -20.70
C ASN A 144 7.30 -1.95 -20.22
N PHE A 145 6.88 -1.92 -18.95
CA PHE A 145 6.13 -0.78 -18.41
C PHE A 145 6.92 0.52 -18.53
N THR A 146 8.22 0.49 -18.24
CA THR A 146 9.08 1.68 -18.35
C THR A 146 9.18 2.18 -19.80
N LEU A 147 9.41 1.27 -20.76
CA LEU A 147 9.42 1.61 -22.19
C LEU A 147 8.05 2.12 -22.64
N GLY A 148 6.96 1.53 -22.18
CA GLY A 148 5.61 2.02 -22.46
C GLY A 148 5.41 3.48 -22.07
N ILE A 149 5.91 3.89 -20.89
CA ILE A 149 5.87 5.29 -20.44
C ILE A 149 6.73 6.17 -21.33
N LEU A 150 7.94 5.74 -21.67
CA LEU A 150 8.88 6.51 -22.54
C LEU A 150 8.30 6.75 -23.95
N GLU A 151 7.68 5.71 -24.53
CA GLU A 151 7.05 5.85 -25.84
C GLU A 151 5.79 6.73 -25.81
N GLU A 152 5.01 6.66 -24.74
CA GLU A 152 3.87 7.57 -24.51
C GLU A 152 4.36 9.03 -24.41
N GLU A 153 5.43 9.28 -23.67
CA GLU A 153 6.04 10.61 -23.52
C GLU A 153 6.65 11.15 -24.82
N SER A 154 7.10 10.25 -25.70
CA SER A 154 7.61 10.60 -27.04
C SER A 154 6.52 10.84 -28.07
N GLY A 155 5.27 10.41 -27.77
CA GLY A 155 4.12 10.46 -28.67
C GLY A 155 3.95 9.26 -29.58
N ASP A 156 4.78 8.21 -29.43
CA ASP A 156 4.58 6.94 -30.14
C ASP A 156 3.61 6.03 -29.35
N PHE A 157 2.33 6.35 -29.44
CA PHE A 157 1.26 5.61 -28.75
C PHE A 157 1.12 4.16 -29.24
N GLY A 158 1.52 3.86 -30.49
CA GLY A 158 1.50 2.51 -31.02
C GLY A 158 2.53 1.61 -30.34
N ALA A 159 3.78 2.07 -30.26
CA ALA A 159 4.83 1.36 -29.53
C ALA A 159 4.52 1.29 -28.04
N ALA A 160 4.05 2.38 -27.43
CA ALA A 160 3.64 2.41 -26.04
C ALA A 160 2.61 1.31 -25.71
N PHE A 161 1.55 1.20 -26.52
CA PHE A 161 0.52 0.18 -26.35
C PHE A 161 1.08 -1.24 -26.46
N GLY A 162 2.02 -1.48 -27.39
CA GLY A 162 2.70 -2.77 -27.53
C GLY A 162 3.44 -3.18 -26.28
N TYR A 163 4.30 -2.32 -25.73
CA TYR A 163 5.05 -2.57 -24.49
C TYR A 163 4.13 -2.75 -23.28
N LEU A 164 3.10 -1.91 -23.13
CA LEU A 164 2.15 -2.01 -22.02
C LEU A 164 1.33 -3.32 -22.10
N THR A 165 0.99 -3.78 -23.29
CA THR A 165 0.29 -5.05 -23.48
C THR A 165 1.17 -6.21 -23.05
N GLU A 166 2.41 -6.28 -23.52
CA GLU A 166 3.36 -7.34 -23.14
C GLU A 166 3.60 -7.36 -21.61
N ALA A 167 3.77 -6.21 -21.00
CA ALA A 167 3.94 -6.09 -19.55
C ALA A 167 2.72 -6.64 -18.79
N ASN A 168 1.52 -6.27 -19.21
CA ASN A 168 0.27 -6.74 -18.59
C ASN A 168 0.06 -8.24 -18.77
N ASP A 169 0.37 -8.80 -19.95
CA ASP A 169 0.28 -10.24 -20.20
C ASP A 169 1.21 -11.04 -19.29
N LEU A 170 2.44 -10.58 -19.09
CA LEU A 170 3.39 -11.18 -18.16
C LEU A 170 2.86 -11.17 -16.71
N ILE A 171 2.22 -10.10 -16.27
CA ILE A 171 1.59 -10.03 -14.95
C ILE A 171 0.36 -10.95 -14.87
N ALA A 172 -0.48 -10.98 -15.92
CA ALA A 172 -1.70 -11.77 -15.95
C ALA A 172 -1.43 -13.28 -15.89
N MET A 173 -0.32 -13.75 -16.49
CA MET A 173 0.10 -15.14 -16.38
C MET A 173 0.32 -15.59 -14.93
N ASN A 174 0.81 -14.70 -14.08
CA ASN A 174 1.10 -14.99 -12.67
C ASN A 174 -0.06 -14.66 -11.72
N ARG A 175 -0.96 -13.75 -12.13
CA ARG A 175 -2.09 -13.27 -11.33
C ARG A 175 -3.34 -13.15 -12.21
N PRO A 176 -3.95 -14.26 -12.64
CA PRO A 176 -5.14 -14.21 -13.49
C PRO A 176 -6.29 -13.53 -12.75
N TRP A 177 -6.97 -12.63 -13.46
CA TRP A 177 -8.18 -11.99 -12.94
C TRP A 177 -9.33 -12.99 -12.80
N ARG A 178 -9.90 -13.06 -11.58
CA ARG A 178 -11.03 -13.94 -11.25
C ARG A 178 -12.34 -13.13 -11.24
N GLY A 179 -12.76 -12.67 -12.39
CA GLY A 179 -13.96 -11.84 -12.55
C GLY A 179 -15.21 -12.45 -11.94
N ASP A 180 -15.44 -13.77 -12.19
CA ASP A 180 -16.59 -14.50 -11.66
C ASP A 180 -16.62 -14.53 -10.12
N ALA A 181 -15.48 -14.77 -9.50
CA ALA A 181 -15.38 -14.78 -8.05
C ALA A 181 -15.66 -13.40 -7.46
N TYR A 182 -15.18 -12.34 -8.12
CA TYR A 182 -15.47 -10.97 -7.74
C TYR A 182 -16.95 -10.63 -7.87
N GLN A 183 -17.58 -10.96 -8.99
CA GLN A 183 -19.01 -10.75 -9.18
C GLN A 183 -19.85 -11.50 -8.14
N GLN A 184 -19.50 -12.75 -7.83
CA GLN A 184 -20.14 -13.52 -6.76
C GLN A 184 -19.99 -12.88 -5.39
N LEU A 185 -18.81 -12.31 -5.09
CA LEU A 185 -18.61 -11.56 -3.85
C LEU A 185 -19.54 -10.34 -3.79
N ILE A 186 -19.56 -9.51 -4.83
CA ILE A 186 -20.44 -8.34 -4.90
C ILE A 186 -21.92 -8.77 -4.72
N HIS A 187 -22.35 -9.79 -5.44
CA HIS A 187 -23.73 -10.29 -5.36
C HIS A 187 -24.09 -10.73 -3.92
N ARG A 188 -23.20 -11.47 -3.26
CA ARG A 188 -23.39 -11.86 -1.85
C ARG A 188 -23.47 -10.63 -0.93
N LEU A 189 -22.59 -9.65 -1.11
CA LEU A 189 -22.61 -8.43 -0.30
C LEU A 189 -23.90 -7.63 -0.50
N MET A 190 -24.39 -7.51 -1.73
CA MET A 190 -25.66 -6.83 -2.03
C MET A 190 -26.85 -7.52 -1.39
N GLN A 191 -26.90 -8.86 -1.37
CA GLN A 191 -27.99 -9.62 -0.71
C GLN A 191 -28.02 -9.38 0.79
N PHE A 192 -26.88 -9.03 1.39
CA PHE A 192 -26.74 -8.85 2.83
C PHE A 192 -26.67 -7.40 3.28
N ALA A 193 -26.47 -6.46 2.35
CA ALA A 193 -26.51 -5.03 2.64
C ALA A 193 -27.93 -4.63 3.11
N GLY A 194 -28.05 -3.97 4.22
CA GLY A 194 -29.35 -3.51 4.76
C GLY A 194 -29.98 -4.40 5.83
N GLU A 195 -29.47 -5.60 6.07
CA GLU A 195 -29.99 -6.48 7.11
C GLU A 195 -29.16 -6.52 8.41
N ALA A 196 -28.19 -5.62 8.58
CA ALA A 196 -27.43 -5.52 9.82
C ALA A 196 -28.38 -5.11 10.97
N ARG A 197 -28.81 -6.10 11.77
CA ARG A 197 -29.79 -5.92 12.85
C ARG A 197 -29.18 -5.34 14.12
N HIS A 198 -27.86 -5.45 14.26
CA HIS A 198 -27.13 -4.96 15.42
C HIS A 198 -26.12 -3.91 14.96
N ARG A 199 -26.05 -2.83 15.72
CA ARG A 199 -25.04 -1.78 15.58
C ARG A 199 -24.32 -1.63 16.90
N ALA A 200 -23.04 -1.29 16.84
CA ALA A 200 -22.31 -0.97 18.04
C ALA A 200 -22.90 0.28 18.74
N GLU A 201 -22.90 0.27 20.06
CA GLU A 201 -23.54 1.34 20.85
C GLU A 201 -22.71 2.61 20.94
N THR A 202 -21.39 2.51 20.79
CA THR A 202 -20.45 3.61 20.95
C THR A 202 -19.37 3.56 19.90
N ASN A 203 -18.85 4.74 19.50
CA ASN A 203 -17.68 4.84 18.64
C ASN A 203 -16.45 5.19 19.48
N VAL A 204 -15.40 4.41 19.35
CA VAL A 204 -14.06 4.69 19.93
C VAL A 204 -13.38 5.81 19.14
N VAL A 205 -13.68 5.91 17.84
CA VAL A 205 -13.19 6.94 16.91
C VAL A 205 -14.33 7.47 16.05
N ARG A 206 -14.14 8.63 15.42
CA ARG A 206 -15.08 9.21 14.44
C ARG A 206 -14.49 9.07 13.04
N PRO A 207 -14.58 7.89 12.42
CA PRO A 207 -14.02 7.70 11.09
C PRO A 207 -14.90 8.34 10.01
N VAL A 208 -14.23 8.88 8.99
CA VAL A 208 -14.82 9.27 7.72
C VAL A 208 -14.21 8.36 6.66
N PHE A 209 -15.04 7.61 5.96
CA PHE A 209 -14.59 6.72 4.90
C PHE A 209 -14.82 7.37 3.55
N ILE A 210 -13.75 7.49 2.74
CA ILE A 210 -13.86 7.95 1.36
C ILE A 210 -13.76 6.73 0.46
N VAL A 211 -14.83 6.46 -0.28
CA VAL A 211 -14.96 5.33 -1.20
C VAL A 211 -15.25 5.82 -2.62
N GLY A 212 -15.08 4.98 -3.61
CA GLY A 212 -15.39 5.31 -5.00
C GLY A 212 -14.57 4.47 -5.97
N MET A 213 -14.73 4.75 -7.26
CA MET A 213 -13.88 4.10 -8.26
C MET A 213 -12.44 4.62 -8.18
N PRO A 214 -11.43 3.80 -8.40
CA PRO A 214 -10.07 4.30 -8.59
C PRO A 214 -10.03 5.43 -9.64
N ARG A 215 -9.22 6.47 -9.39
CA ARG A 215 -9.08 7.64 -10.26
C ARG A 215 -10.30 8.58 -10.31
N SER A 216 -11.24 8.45 -9.38
CA SER A 216 -12.41 9.37 -9.27
C SER A 216 -12.13 10.67 -8.52
N GLY A 217 -10.90 10.86 -7.99
CA GLY A 217 -10.52 12.07 -7.23
C GLY A 217 -10.57 11.88 -5.71
N THR A 218 -10.64 10.66 -5.21
CA THR A 218 -10.68 10.34 -3.78
C THR A 218 -9.54 10.97 -2.98
N THR A 219 -8.31 10.96 -3.51
CA THR A 219 -7.14 11.58 -2.88
C THR A 219 -7.29 13.12 -2.81
N LEU A 220 -7.84 13.76 -3.84
CA LEU A 220 -8.07 15.22 -3.81
C LEU A 220 -9.05 15.60 -2.71
N VAL A 221 -10.16 14.86 -2.59
CA VAL A 221 -11.16 15.11 -1.54
C VAL A 221 -10.58 14.85 -0.15
N GLU A 222 -9.80 13.80 0.02
CA GLU A 222 -9.06 13.53 1.25
C GLU A 222 -8.20 14.73 1.66
N GLN A 223 -7.38 15.25 0.75
CA GLN A 223 -6.47 16.37 1.02
C GLN A 223 -7.24 17.67 1.33
N ILE A 224 -8.36 17.92 0.65
CA ILE A 224 -9.22 19.07 0.96
C ILE A 224 -9.77 18.97 2.38
N LEU A 225 -10.27 17.80 2.78
CA LEU A 225 -10.82 17.59 4.11
C LEU A 225 -9.72 17.61 5.20
N ALA A 226 -8.55 17.05 4.92
CA ALA A 226 -7.40 17.01 5.84
C ALA A 226 -6.78 18.42 6.09
N ALA A 227 -7.09 19.40 5.25
CA ALA A 227 -6.71 20.80 5.50
C ALA A 227 -7.42 21.40 6.75
N HIS A 228 -8.48 20.77 7.24
CA HIS A 228 -9.16 21.18 8.47
C HIS A 228 -8.35 20.77 9.72
N SER A 229 -8.25 21.67 10.72
CA SER A 229 -7.44 21.48 11.93
C SER A 229 -7.84 20.26 12.77
N GLU A 230 -9.09 19.82 12.73
CA GLU A 230 -9.60 18.68 13.50
C GLU A 230 -9.62 17.37 12.70
N VAL A 231 -9.14 17.36 11.47
CA VAL A 231 -9.21 16.21 10.55
C VAL A 231 -7.81 15.72 10.23
N GLU A 232 -7.61 14.41 10.29
CA GLU A 232 -6.37 13.74 9.92
C GLU A 232 -6.63 12.69 8.84
N ALA A 233 -5.82 12.73 7.78
CA ALA A 233 -5.84 11.74 6.72
C ALA A 233 -4.92 10.59 7.09
N THR A 234 -5.38 9.36 6.87
CA THR A 234 -4.59 8.14 7.12
C THR A 234 -4.25 7.37 5.85
N ASP A 235 -4.56 7.94 4.68
CA ASP A 235 -4.40 7.31 3.37
C ASP A 235 -5.20 5.99 3.25
N GLU A 236 -4.70 5.00 2.51
CA GLU A 236 -5.40 3.75 2.20
C GLU A 236 -5.12 2.68 3.26
N LEU A 237 -5.99 2.59 4.28
CA LEU A 237 -5.86 1.58 5.31
C LEU A 237 -6.42 0.23 4.85
N LEU A 238 -5.74 -0.86 5.22
CA LEU A 238 -6.14 -2.23 4.88
C LEU A 238 -6.79 -2.97 6.07
N TYR A 239 -7.18 -2.26 7.13
CA TYR A 239 -7.65 -2.91 8.36
C TYR A 239 -9.05 -3.49 8.23
N LEU A 240 -9.93 -2.88 7.44
CA LEU A 240 -11.23 -3.47 7.12
C LEU A 240 -11.09 -4.76 6.28
N ASP A 241 -10.11 -4.80 5.38
CA ASP A 241 -9.77 -6.03 4.65
C ASP A 241 -9.29 -7.14 5.60
N GLN A 242 -8.50 -6.80 6.61
CA GLN A 242 -8.05 -7.78 7.62
C GLN A 242 -9.22 -8.33 8.42
N VAL A 243 -10.13 -7.47 8.86
CA VAL A 243 -11.37 -7.89 9.54
C VAL A 243 -12.20 -8.79 8.62
N SER A 244 -12.37 -8.41 7.35
CA SER A 244 -13.16 -9.18 6.39
C SER A 244 -12.58 -10.57 6.15
N ARG A 245 -11.25 -10.70 6.03
CA ARG A 245 -10.56 -12.00 5.89
C ARG A 245 -10.78 -12.87 7.13
N SER A 246 -10.61 -12.30 8.33
CA SER A 246 -10.86 -13.03 9.58
C SER A 246 -12.31 -13.52 9.70
N LEU A 247 -13.27 -12.75 9.19
CA LEU A 247 -14.68 -13.15 9.16
C LEU A 247 -14.97 -14.17 8.04
N GLU A 248 -14.27 -14.13 6.90
CA GLU A 248 -14.42 -15.09 5.81
C GLU A 248 -13.99 -16.50 6.21
N GLU A 249 -12.98 -16.64 7.06
CA GLU A 249 -12.51 -17.92 7.61
C GLU A 249 -13.52 -18.60 8.55
N THR A 250 -14.58 -17.89 8.96
CA THR A 250 -15.60 -18.42 9.86
C THR A 250 -16.75 -19.09 9.11
N VAL A 251 -17.53 -19.91 9.83
CA VAL A 251 -18.68 -20.60 9.24
C VAL A 251 -19.70 -19.63 8.66
N GLY A 252 -19.92 -19.73 7.37
CA GLY A 252 -20.84 -18.91 6.59
C GLY A 252 -20.23 -17.74 5.85
N GLY A 253 -18.92 -17.47 6.05
CA GLY A 253 -18.16 -16.45 5.36
C GLY A 253 -18.53 -15.02 5.75
N TYR A 254 -17.75 -14.07 5.25
CA TYR A 254 -17.80 -12.64 5.58
C TYR A 254 -19.23 -12.05 5.53
N ALA A 255 -19.90 -12.20 4.40
CA ALA A 255 -21.21 -11.56 4.17
C ALA A 255 -22.29 -12.00 5.17
N LYS A 256 -22.34 -13.30 5.51
CA LYS A 256 -23.28 -13.81 6.53
C LYS A 256 -22.85 -13.46 7.93
N ARG A 257 -21.54 -13.37 8.16
CA ARG A 257 -20.99 -13.16 9.50
C ARG A 257 -21.24 -11.75 10.03
N ILE A 258 -21.21 -10.74 9.16
CA ILE A 258 -21.54 -9.35 9.53
C ILE A 258 -22.88 -9.27 10.28
N LYS A 259 -23.91 -10.00 9.82
CA LYS A 259 -25.23 -10.00 10.45
C LYS A 259 -25.30 -10.64 11.84
N ARG A 260 -24.30 -11.45 12.17
CA ARG A 260 -24.26 -12.27 13.38
C ARG A 260 -23.19 -11.82 14.36
N LEU A 261 -22.56 -10.68 14.10
CA LEU A 261 -21.59 -10.11 15.03
C LEU A 261 -22.26 -9.82 16.36
N THR A 262 -21.70 -10.33 17.42
CA THR A 262 -22.11 -10.00 18.79
C THR A 262 -21.59 -8.60 19.18
N SER A 263 -22.18 -7.99 20.20
CA SER A 263 -21.70 -6.70 20.72
C SER A 263 -20.25 -6.75 21.19
N GLU A 264 -19.80 -7.90 21.71
CA GLU A 264 -18.41 -8.10 22.11
C GLU A 264 -17.46 -8.15 20.92
N GLU A 265 -17.82 -8.89 19.87
CA GLU A 265 -17.02 -8.93 18.64
C GLU A 265 -16.97 -7.57 17.95
N MET A 266 -18.08 -6.84 17.91
CA MET A 266 -18.11 -5.48 17.37
C MET A 266 -17.17 -4.56 18.14
N ARG A 267 -17.19 -4.56 19.47
CA ARG A 267 -16.26 -3.78 20.30
C ARG A 267 -14.81 -4.17 20.06
N ARG A 268 -14.52 -5.46 19.96
CA ARG A 268 -13.16 -5.94 19.63
C ARG A 268 -12.66 -5.41 18.28
N TRP A 269 -13.50 -5.45 17.25
CA TRP A 269 -13.12 -4.95 15.93
C TRP A 269 -13.06 -3.43 15.85
N GLN A 270 -13.90 -2.71 16.58
CA GLN A 270 -13.78 -1.26 16.73
C GLN A 270 -12.45 -0.88 17.39
N GLN A 271 -12.10 -1.56 18.46
CA GLN A 271 -10.83 -1.31 19.17
C GLN A 271 -9.64 -1.63 18.27
N PHE A 272 -9.66 -2.78 17.57
CA PHE A 272 -8.63 -3.14 16.60
C PHE A 272 -8.45 -2.05 15.54
N TYR A 273 -9.55 -1.58 14.95
CA TYR A 273 -9.48 -0.51 13.94
C TYR A 273 -8.97 0.81 14.53
N ALA A 274 -9.40 1.18 15.72
CA ALA A 274 -8.98 2.39 16.39
C ALA A 274 -7.46 2.40 16.69
N GLU A 275 -6.95 1.30 17.26
CA GLU A 275 -5.53 1.11 17.53
C GLU A 275 -4.71 1.08 16.25
N SER A 276 -5.19 0.35 15.24
CA SER A 276 -4.48 0.19 13.97
C SER A 276 -4.42 1.50 13.18
N SER A 277 -5.53 2.24 13.10
CA SER A 277 -5.53 3.54 12.43
C SER A 277 -4.70 4.58 13.15
N ALA A 278 -4.55 4.48 14.47
CA ALA A 278 -3.71 5.37 15.28
C ALA A 278 -2.22 5.27 14.90
N LEU A 279 -1.76 4.13 14.37
CA LEU A 279 -0.37 3.98 13.90
C LEU A 279 0.00 4.91 12.75
N HIS A 280 -1.01 5.39 12.01
CA HIS A 280 -0.86 6.27 10.85
C HIS A 280 -1.14 7.74 11.17
N CYS A 281 -1.40 8.05 12.43
CA CYS A 281 -1.72 9.40 12.87
C CYS A 281 -0.53 10.01 13.60
N SER A 282 -0.23 11.27 13.27
CA SER A 282 0.76 12.08 13.99
C SER A 282 0.16 12.76 15.22
N ASP A 283 -1.15 13.03 15.17
CA ASP A 283 -1.90 13.79 16.16
C ASP A 283 -3.13 13.04 16.67
N THR A 284 -3.68 13.49 17.80
CA THR A 284 -4.92 12.97 18.39
C THR A 284 -6.16 13.70 17.88
N LYS A 285 -6.19 14.04 16.60
CA LYS A 285 -7.34 14.73 16.01
C LYS A 285 -8.60 13.87 16.09
N PRO A 286 -9.77 14.48 16.35
CA PRO A 286 -11.00 13.73 16.64
C PRO A 286 -11.59 13.03 15.41
N VAL A 287 -11.29 13.49 14.21
CA VAL A 287 -11.79 12.94 12.95
C VAL A 287 -10.64 12.31 12.15
N ARG A 288 -10.79 11.05 11.79
CA ARG A 288 -9.83 10.34 10.93
C ARG A 288 -10.46 9.96 9.61
N ILE A 289 -9.76 10.23 8.52
CA ILE A 289 -10.18 9.86 7.16
C ILE A 289 -9.43 8.60 6.74
N ASP A 290 -10.18 7.54 6.49
CA ASP A 290 -9.72 6.34 5.78
C ASP A 290 -10.17 6.46 4.32
N LYS A 291 -9.24 6.81 3.44
CA LYS A 291 -9.49 6.94 2.01
C LYS A 291 -9.02 5.69 1.29
N ASN A 292 -9.76 4.62 1.40
CA ASN A 292 -9.53 3.44 0.59
C ASN A 292 -10.70 3.26 -0.39
N PRO A 293 -10.49 3.47 -1.70
CA PRO A 293 -11.56 3.32 -2.69
C PRO A 293 -12.30 2.00 -2.56
N ASN A 294 -11.60 0.90 -2.24
CA ASN A 294 -12.15 -0.45 -2.12
C ASN A 294 -13.00 -0.67 -0.85
N ASN A 295 -13.01 0.27 0.08
CA ASN A 295 -13.87 0.17 1.26
C ASN A 295 -15.38 0.15 0.91
N PHE A 296 -15.76 0.37 -0.35
CA PHE A 296 -17.13 0.13 -0.79
C PHE A 296 -17.56 -1.34 -0.58
N LEU A 297 -16.63 -2.29 -0.61
CA LEU A 297 -16.87 -3.70 -0.29
C LEU A 297 -17.21 -3.93 1.19
N HIS A 298 -16.87 -2.99 2.04
CA HIS A 298 -16.99 -3.07 3.49
C HIS A 298 -18.06 -2.14 4.08
N VAL A 299 -18.88 -1.48 3.25
CA VAL A 299 -19.90 -0.53 3.72
C VAL A 299 -20.83 -1.17 4.78
N ALA A 300 -21.26 -2.41 4.59
CA ALA A 300 -22.09 -3.11 5.57
C ALA A 300 -21.37 -3.33 6.92
N LEU A 301 -20.08 -3.66 6.88
CA LEU A 301 -19.24 -3.80 8.07
C LEU A 301 -19.01 -2.43 8.73
N ILE A 302 -18.73 -1.39 7.95
CA ILE A 302 -18.57 -0.02 8.45
C ILE A 302 -19.83 0.41 9.21
N MET A 303 -21.00 0.22 8.62
CA MET A 303 -22.26 0.60 9.24
C MET A 303 -22.59 -0.22 10.51
N ALA A 304 -22.12 -1.46 10.59
CA ALA A 304 -22.26 -2.29 11.78
C ALA A 304 -21.33 -1.84 12.90
N LEU A 305 -20.04 -1.61 12.57
CA LEU A 305 -19.02 -1.25 13.55
C LEU A 305 -19.08 0.23 13.95
N PHE A 306 -19.33 1.13 13.00
CA PHE A 306 -19.27 2.58 13.18
C PHE A 306 -20.57 3.25 12.75
N PRO A 307 -21.65 3.14 13.53
CA PRO A 307 -22.99 3.61 13.13
C PRO A 307 -23.06 5.12 12.90
N HIS A 308 -22.10 5.89 13.41
CA HIS A 308 -21.99 7.33 13.24
C HIS A 308 -20.90 7.75 12.21
N ALA A 309 -20.22 6.77 11.59
CA ALA A 309 -19.27 7.06 10.53
C ALA A 309 -19.93 7.80 9.36
N LYS A 310 -19.16 8.66 8.72
CA LYS A 310 -19.55 9.28 7.46
C LYS A 310 -18.91 8.52 6.31
N ILE A 311 -19.68 8.23 5.27
CA ILE A 311 -19.19 7.60 4.06
C ILE A 311 -19.38 8.61 2.93
N VAL A 312 -18.28 9.02 2.33
CA VAL A 312 -18.23 9.91 1.19
C VAL A 312 -17.96 9.05 -0.05
N ASN A 313 -18.98 8.90 -0.90
CA ASN A 313 -18.85 8.14 -2.14
C ASN A 313 -18.60 9.09 -3.30
N LEU A 314 -17.43 8.95 -3.96
CA LEU A 314 -17.11 9.75 -5.14
C LEU A 314 -17.54 9.04 -6.41
N VAL A 315 -18.39 9.72 -7.14
CA VAL A 315 -18.86 9.29 -8.46
C VAL A 315 -18.35 10.31 -9.48
N ARG A 316 -17.66 9.82 -10.50
CA ARG A 316 -17.24 10.64 -11.63
C ARG A 316 -18.29 10.46 -12.73
N PRO A 317 -18.88 11.57 -13.23
CA PRO A 317 -19.84 11.52 -14.32
C PRO A 317 -19.21 11.02 -15.62
#